data_5de7d24f1f3d080ffb1d7e0f4e33ddc5
#
_entry.id   5de7d24f1f3d080ffb1d7e0f4e33ddc5
#
_cell.length_a   1.000
_cell.length_b   1.000
_cell.length_c   1.000
_cell.angle_alpha   90.00
_cell.angle_beta   90.00
_cell.angle_gamma   90.00
#
_symmetry.space_group_name_H-M   'P 1'
#
loop_
_entity.id
_entity.type
_entity.pdbx_description
1 polymer ?
#
loop_
_entity_poly.entity_id
_entity_poly.type
_entity_poly.pdbx_seq_one_letter_code
_entity_poly.pdbx_strand_id
1 'polypeptide(L)'
;NLTLLSEELIELIAANPLISIQTSLYSMDESVHDSITRKKGSFKQTLHSIEQLHARNIPIQINCPVMKQNKSDYKGVLEFAKSLNIEADYDYSLYGSYDLTSNNLSCRLSAEEIENIEKTKVLNNSEFESIKNKQKDSSTPICPVCKSSLCVSNNGDVYPCEGWQNLKLGNIEKQSLKEIWYENPIVLGLRNLQYKDFPKCNSCLSKQFCSICLIMNVNENIKGDYSNVNPFICEVAKIKERSYRKGN
;
A
#
# COMPACT_ATOMS: atom_id res chain seq x y z
N ASN A 1 -13.06 1.75 -1.49
CA ASN A 1 -13.55 3.05 -1.05
C ASN A 1 -14.92 3.00 -0.33
N LEU A 2 -15.60 1.84 -0.36
CA LEU A 2 -16.87 1.54 0.34
C LEU A 2 -18.06 2.47 -0.02
N THR A 3 -17.97 3.34 -1.01
CA THR A 3 -19.05 4.29 -1.35
C THR A 3 -20.29 3.65 -1.97
N LEU A 4 -20.23 2.37 -2.34
CA LEU A 4 -21.31 1.60 -2.94
C LEU A 4 -21.72 0.40 -2.07
N LEU A 5 -21.35 0.40 -0.80
CA LEU A 5 -21.66 -0.68 0.11
C LEU A 5 -23.17 -0.65 0.43
N SER A 6 -23.90 -1.70 0.01
CA SER A 6 -25.32 -1.88 0.31
C SER A 6 -25.52 -2.75 1.55
N GLU A 7 -26.71 -2.70 2.15
CA GLU A 7 -27.07 -3.56 3.28
C GLU A 7 -26.95 -5.05 2.92
N GLU A 8 -27.40 -5.43 1.73
CA GLU A 8 -27.29 -6.82 1.23
C GLU A 8 -25.82 -7.28 1.16
N LEU A 9 -24.93 -6.38 0.71
CA LEU A 9 -23.50 -6.70 0.63
C LEU A 9 -22.88 -6.80 2.02
N ILE A 10 -23.30 -5.96 2.97
CA ILE A 10 -22.86 -6.03 4.36
C ILE A 10 -23.26 -7.38 4.99
N GLU A 11 -24.52 -7.80 4.80
CA GLU A 11 -25.00 -9.08 5.30
C GLU A 11 -24.26 -10.28 4.65
N LEU A 12 -23.99 -10.20 3.34
CA LEU A 12 -23.17 -11.19 2.65
C LEU A 12 -21.76 -11.29 3.24
N ILE A 13 -21.12 -10.15 3.52
CA ILE A 13 -19.80 -10.08 4.13
C ILE A 13 -19.84 -10.66 5.54
N ALA A 14 -20.84 -10.30 6.33
CA ALA A 14 -21.01 -10.80 7.69
C ALA A 14 -21.22 -12.33 7.75
N ALA A 15 -21.89 -12.89 6.75
CA ALA A 15 -22.11 -14.34 6.62
C ALA A 15 -20.86 -15.10 6.13
N ASN A 16 -19.89 -14.41 5.54
CA ASN A 16 -18.67 -15.00 4.95
C ASN A 16 -17.43 -14.41 5.63
N PRO A 17 -16.90 -15.03 6.67
CA PRO A 17 -15.77 -14.50 7.41
C PRO A 17 -14.58 -14.16 6.50
N LEU A 18 -14.03 -12.98 6.68
CA LEU A 18 -12.85 -12.48 6.00
C LEU A 18 -11.81 -12.00 7.02
N ILE A 19 -10.57 -11.81 6.59
CA ILE A 19 -9.49 -11.35 7.46
C ILE A 19 -9.73 -9.89 7.85
N SER A 20 -9.92 -9.02 6.86
CA SER A 20 -10.30 -7.62 7.07
C SER A 20 -10.79 -6.98 5.77
N ILE A 21 -11.52 -5.88 5.91
CA ILE A 21 -11.84 -4.96 4.81
C ILE A 21 -10.87 -3.79 4.90
N GLN A 22 -10.07 -3.59 3.86
CA GLN A 22 -9.25 -2.40 3.76
C GLN A 22 -9.98 -1.30 2.98
N THR A 23 -9.96 -0.09 3.53
CA THR A 23 -10.51 1.09 2.87
C THR A 23 -9.58 2.29 3.01
N SER A 24 -9.70 3.24 2.08
CA SER A 24 -8.96 4.50 2.15
C SER A 24 -9.86 5.61 2.71
N LEU A 25 -9.33 6.35 3.69
CA LEU A 25 -9.90 7.61 4.18
C LEU A 25 -8.81 8.68 4.08
N TYR A 26 -9.06 9.73 3.29
CA TYR A 26 -8.01 10.67 2.93
C TYR A 26 -7.88 11.86 3.89
N SER A 27 -8.97 12.26 4.54
CA SER A 27 -9.03 13.37 5.49
C SER A 27 -10.30 13.25 6.33
N MET A 28 -10.32 13.88 7.51
CA MET A 28 -11.54 14.11 8.28
C MET A 28 -12.25 15.41 7.86
N ASP A 29 -11.66 16.22 6.99
CA ASP A 29 -12.34 17.32 6.30
C ASP A 29 -13.03 16.80 5.04
N GLU A 30 -14.37 16.94 4.98
CA GLU A 30 -15.22 16.52 3.86
C GLU A 30 -14.73 17.13 2.53
N SER A 31 -14.35 18.40 2.54
CA SER A 31 -13.95 19.11 1.32
C SER A 31 -12.63 18.58 0.76
N VAL A 32 -11.68 18.27 1.62
CA VAL A 32 -10.39 17.67 1.25
C VAL A 32 -10.59 16.26 0.72
N HIS A 33 -11.33 15.41 1.45
CA HIS A 33 -11.60 14.04 1.03
C HIS A 33 -12.33 13.99 -0.32
N ASP A 34 -13.40 14.76 -0.49
CA ASP A 34 -14.19 14.78 -1.73
C ASP A 34 -13.40 15.34 -2.91
N SER A 35 -12.49 16.30 -2.67
CA SER A 35 -11.60 16.84 -3.70
C SER A 35 -10.62 15.77 -4.22
N ILE A 36 -10.07 14.93 -3.34
CA ILE A 36 -9.15 13.85 -3.69
C ILE A 36 -9.88 12.76 -4.48
N THR A 37 -11.05 12.34 -4.00
CA THR A 37 -11.86 11.31 -4.67
C THR A 37 -12.58 11.82 -5.92
N ARG A 38 -12.63 13.16 -6.11
CA ARG A 38 -13.37 13.85 -7.17
C ARG A 38 -14.86 13.49 -7.18
N LYS A 39 -15.41 13.16 -6.01
CA LYS A 39 -16.82 12.79 -5.87
C LYS A 39 -17.42 13.45 -4.61
N LYS A 40 -18.29 14.43 -4.84
CA LYS A 40 -19.03 15.09 -3.75
C LYS A 40 -19.85 14.06 -2.95
N GLY A 41 -19.75 14.14 -1.62
CA GLY A 41 -20.44 13.27 -0.69
C GLY A 41 -19.77 11.91 -0.46
N SER A 42 -18.62 11.64 -1.09
CA SER A 42 -17.90 10.38 -0.89
C SER A 42 -17.38 10.24 0.54
N PHE A 43 -17.02 11.33 1.19
CA PHE A 43 -16.63 11.34 2.61
C PHE A 43 -17.73 10.74 3.49
N LYS A 44 -18.95 11.29 3.42
CA LYS A 44 -20.10 10.81 4.19
C LYS A 44 -20.44 9.36 3.89
N GLN A 45 -20.40 8.96 2.61
CA GLN A 45 -20.64 7.57 2.21
C GLN A 45 -19.59 6.61 2.78
N THR A 46 -18.31 6.99 2.73
CA THR A 46 -17.22 6.17 3.27
C THR A 46 -17.33 6.05 4.80
N LEU A 47 -17.56 7.15 5.52
CA LEU A 47 -17.74 7.11 6.98
C LEU A 47 -18.95 6.25 7.37
N HIS A 48 -20.10 6.46 6.74
CA HIS A 48 -21.29 5.66 6.99
C HIS A 48 -21.01 4.16 6.82
N SER A 49 -20.31 3.78 5.74
CA SER A 49 -19.96 2.37 5.51
C SER A 49 -18.99 1.83 6.58
N ILE A 50 -18.01 2.61 7.02
CA ILE A 50 -17.11 2.23 8.13
C ILE A 50 -17.93 1.99 9.41
N GLU A 51 -18.84 2.90 9.76
CA GLU A 51 -19.69 2.78 10.94
C GLU A 51 -20.61 1.53 10.87
N GLN A 52 -21.18 1.24 9.71
CA GLN A 52 -22.03 0.06 9.51
C GLN A 52 -21.26 -1.26 9.66
N LEU A 53 -20.04 -1.32 9.10
CA LEU A 53 -19.18 -2.49 9.23
C LEU A 53 -18.69 -2.66 10.68
N HIS A 54 -18.31 -1.57 11.31
CA HIS A 54 -17.84 -1.55 12.70
C HIS A 54 -18.93 -2.01 13.66
N ALA A 55 -20.16 -1.51 13.51
CA ALA A 55 -21.32 -1.90 14.32
C ALA A 55 -21.64 -3.41 14.24
N ARG A 56 -21.22 -4.09 13.16
CA ARG A 56 -21.38 -5.54 12.97
C ARG A 56 -20.12 -6.35 13.34
N ASN A 57 -19.15 -5.70 13.96
CA ASN A 57 -17.84 -6.30 14.30
C ASN A 57 -17.11 -6.91 13.10
N ILE A 58 -17.33 -6.40 11.90
CA ILE A 58 -16.58 -6.80 10.71
C ILE A 58 -15.19 -6.13 10.78
N PRO A 59 -14.09 -6.90 10.66
CA PRO A 59 -12.75 -6.34 10.75
C PRO A 59 -12.48 -5.32 9.65
N ILE A 60 -12.04 -4.11 10.04
CA ILE A 60 -11.72 -3.01 9.13
C ILE A 60 -10.29 -2.56 9.38
N GLN A 61 -9.60 -2.22 8.31
CA GLN A 61 -8.33 -1.50 8.34
C GLN A 61 -8.46 -0.24 7.49
N ILE A 62 -8.13 0.92 8.08
CA ILE A 62 -8.15 2.21 7.38
C ILE A 62 -6.73 2.55 6.94
N ASN A 63 -6.55 2.80 5.64
CA ASN A 63 -5.31 3.35 5.11
C ASN A 63 -5.51 4.81 4.70
N CYS A 64 -4.61 5.69 5.12
CA CYS A 64 -4.59 7.09 4.70
C CYS A 64 -3.42 7.32 3.74
N PRO A 65 -3.62 7.26 2.41
CA PRO A 65 -2.58 7.65 1.46
C PRO A 65 -2.30 9.14 1.60
N VAL A 66 -1.08 9.48 2.09
CA VAL A 66 -0.68 10.87 2.31
C VAL A 66 -0.07 11.46 1.06
N MET A 67 -0.64 12.57 0.62
CA MET A 67 -0.23 13.31 -0.57
C MET A 67 -0.31 14.83 -0.30
N LYS A 68 0.10 15.65 -1.27
CA LYS A 68 0.15 17.11 -1.09
C LYS A 68 -1.15 17.72 -0.58
N GLN A 69 -2.30 17.15 -1.00
CA GLN A 69 -3.63 17.68 -0.67
C GLN A 69 -4.04 17.45 0.79
N ASN A 70 -3.55 16.38 1.43
CA ASN A 70 -3.98 15.98 2.79
C ASN A 70 -2.83 15.81 3.80
N LYS A 71 -1.64 16.27 3.47
CA LYS A 71 -0.45 16.12 4.34
C LYS A 71 -0.58 16.76 5.73
N SER A 72 -1.49 17.72 5.90
CA SER A 72 -1.82 18.34 7.19
C SER A 72 -2.86 17.54 7.98
N ASP A 73 -3.67 16.71 7.33
CA ASP A 73 -4.90 16.15 7.89
C ASP A 73 -4.84 14.67 8.23
N TYR A 74 -3.83 13.94 7.73
CA TYR A 74 -3.74 12.49 7.89
C TYR A 74 -3.78 12.02 9.36
N LYS A 75 -3.26 12.84 10.31
CA LYS A 75 -3.30 12.52 11.73
C LYS A 75 -4.71 12.42 12.27
N GLY A 76 -5.62 13.28 11.80
CA GLY A 76 -7.03 13.24 12.17
C GLY A 76 -7.69 11.92 11.78
N VAL A 77 -7.30 11.32 10.65
CA VAL A 77 -7.78 10.00 10.24
C VAL A 77 -7.31 8.90 11.21
N LEU A 78 -6.05 8.96 11.64
CA LEU A 78 -5.52 8.00 12.63
C LEU A 78 -6.20 8.15 14.00
N GLU A 79 -6.46 9.38 14.43
CA GLU A 79 -7.18 9.66 15.68
C GLU A 79 -8.63 9.17 15.62
N PHE A 80 -9.31 9.39 14.50
CA PHE A 80 -10.66 8.84 14.27
C PHE A 80 -10.67 7.31 14.36
N ALA A 81 -9.79 6.64 13.64
CA ALA A 81 -9.69 5.18 13.68
C ALA A 81 -9.41 4.66 15.09
N LYS A 82 -8.48 5.30 15.81
CA LYS A 82 -8.17 5.00 17.21
C LYS A 82 -9.38 5.14 18.12
N SER A 83 -10.23 6.16 17.92
CA SER A 83 -11.43 6.36 18.73
C SER A 83 -12.46 5.23 18.58
N LEU A 84 -12.43 4.53 17.45
CA LEU A 84 -13.26 3.35 17.17
C LEU A 84 -12.53 2.02 17.43
N ASN A 85 -11.30 2.05 17.90
CA ASN A 85 -10.44 0.86 18.02
C ASN A 85 -10.26 0.11 16.70
N ILE A 86 -10.21 0.84 15.59
CA ILE A 86 -9.95 0.33 14.23
C ILE A 86 -8.47 0.48 13.92
N GLU A 87 -7.87 -0.55 13.34
CA GLU A 87 -6.49 -0.48 12.85
C GLU A 87 -6.38 0.54 11.71
N ALA A 88 -5.42 1.45 11.82
CA ALA A 88 -5.16 2.43 10.76
C ALA A 88 -3.67 2.68 10.57
N ASP A 89 -3.28 2.90 9.33
CA ASP A 89 -1.93 3.29 8.96
C ASP A 89 -1.96 4.40 7.89
N TYR A 90 -0.83 5.04 7.68
CA TYR A 90 -0.64 5.99 6.60
C TYR A 90 0.55 5.62 5.74
N ASP A 91 0.46 5.90 4.46
CA ASP A 91 1.52 5.67 3.50
C ASP A 91 1.62 6.86 2.51
N TYR A 92 2.82 7.25 2.18
CA TYR A 92 3.11 8.27 1.18
C TYR A 92 3.74 7.69 -0.10
N SER A 93 3.70 6.37 -0.25
CA SER A 93 4.23 5.65 -1.42
C SER A 93 3.26 5.69 -2.61
N LEU A 94 3.01 6.89 -3.14
CA LEU A 94 2.21 7.04 -4.34
C LEU A 94 3.01 6.58 -5.56
N TYR A 95 2.50 5.62 -6.33
CA TYR A 95 3.14 5.09 -7.54
C TYR A 95 2.40 5.52 -8.81
N GLY A 96 3.11 5.50 -9.95
CA GLY A 96 2.56 5.82 -11.26
C GLY A 96 1.45 4.87 -11.68
N SER A 97 0.57 5.31 -12.56
CA SER A 97 -0.55 4.52 -13.06
C SER A 97 -0.08 3.30 -13.84
N TYR A 98 -0.87 2.23 -13.84
CA TYR A 98 -0.56 0.97 -14.55
C TYR A 98 -0.52 1.13 -16.08
N ASP A 99 -1.10 2.19 -16.63
CA ASP A 99 -1.01 2.59 -18.04
C ASP A 99 0.29 3.33 -18.38
N LEU A 100 1.26 3.34 -17.45
CA LEU A 100 2.54 4.02 -17.51
C LEU A 100 2.44 5.55 -17.60
N THR A 101 1.27 6.14 -17.32
CA THR A 101 1.14 7.58 -17.15
C THR A 101 1.62 8.03 -15.77
N SER A 102 2.11 9.26 -15.69
CA SER A 102 2.65 9.83 -14.45
C SER A 102 1.85 11.04 -13.93
N ASN A 103 0.68 11.30 -14.49
CA ASN A 103 -0.13 12.48 -14.15
C ASN A 103 -0.48 12.55 -12.65
N ASN A 104 -0.77 11.39 -12.04
CA ASN A 104 -1.07 11.29 -10.61
C ASN A 104 0.16 11.58 -9.72
N LEU A 105 1.39 11.50 -10.23
CA LEU A 105 2.60 11.77 -9.46
C LEU A 105 2.76 13.24 -9.09
N SER A 106 2.02 14.14 -9.72
CA SER A 106 1.93 15.54 -9.31
C SER A 106 1.42 15.71 -7.87
N CYS A 107 0.64 14.74 -7.36
CA CYS A 107 0.13 14.69 -5.99
C CYS A 107 1.15 14.12 -4.98
N ARG A 108 2.23 13.49 -5.44
CA ARG A 108 3.26 12.89 -4.58
C ARG A 108 3.96 13.96 -3.74
N LEU A 109 4.23 13.63 -2.48
CA LEU A 109 5.04 14.47 -1.60
C LEU A 109 6.47 14.61 -2.14
N SER A 110 7.06 15.79 -1.93
CA SER A 110 8.49 15.98 -2.12
C SER A 110 9.31 15.29 -1.01
N ALA A 111 10.61 15.10 -1.25
CA ALA A 111 11.53 14.59 -0.25
C ALA A 111 11.52 15.41 1.04
N GLU A 112 11.45 16.74 0.95
CA GLU A 112 11.37 17.65 2.09
C GLU A 112 10.06 17.44 2.89
N GLU A 113 8.93 17.31 2.20
CA GLU A 113 7.63 17.05 2.84
C GLU A 113 7.64 15.72 3.58
N ILE A 114 8.22 14.67 2.98
CA ILE A 114 8.38 13.35 3.61
C ILE A 114 9.32 13.45 4.82
N GLU A 115 10.44 14.17 4.70
CA GLU A 115 11.37 14.37 5.82
C GLU A 115 10.68 15.09 6.99
N ASN A 116 9.80 16.05 6.73
CA ASN A 116 9.04 16.72 7.76
C ASN A 116 8.03 15.80 8.47
N ILE A 117 7.37 14.90 7.72
CA ILE A 117 6.50 13.85 8.30
C ILE A 117 7.33 12.91 9.18
N GLU A 118 8.44 12.40 8.68
CA GLU A 118 9.30 11.46 9.42
C GLU A 118 9.92 12.08 10.68
N LYS A 119 10.25 13.38 10.67
CA LYS A 119 10.73 14.10 11.88
C LYS A 119 9.68 14.18 12.99
N THR A 120 8.40 14.17 12.65
CA THR A 120 7.31 14.24 13.65
C THR A 120 6.84 12.85 14.09
N LYS A 121 7.35 11.79 13.47
CA LYS A 121 7.03 10.42 13.83
C LYS A 121 7.75 10.05 15.12
N VAL A 122 6.97 9.85 16.18
CA VAL A 122 7.49 9.27 17.43
C VAL A 122 7.38 7.76 17.33
N LEU A 123 8.52 7.09 17.17
CA LEU A 123 8.55 5.63 17.19
C LEU A 123 8.34 5.14 18.62
N ASN A 124 7.44 4.18 18.80
CA ASN A 124 7.37 3.48 20.07
C ASN A 124 8.50 2.44 20.17
N ASN A 125 8.74 1.92 21.38
CA ASN A 125 9.85 0.98 21.62
C ASN A 125 9.75 -0.28 20.74
N SER A 126 8.55 -0.78 20.45
CA SER A 126 8.36 -1.98 19.63
C SER A 126 8.68 -1.72 18.15
N GLU A 127 8.30 -0.57 17.60
CA GLU A 127 8.65 -0.15 16.24
C GLU A 127 10.16 0.03 16.11
N PHE A 128 10.78 0.64 17.10
CA PHE A 128 12.22 0.85 17.16
C PHE A 128 12.98 -0.49 17.15
N GLU A 129 12.64 -1.41 18.03
CA GLU A 129 13.24 -2.75 18.07
C GLU A 129 12.94 -3.55 16.79
N SER A 130 11.75 -3.42 16.21
CA SER A 130 11.41 -4.05 14.92
C SER A 130 12.34 -3.58 13.81
N ILE A 131 12.62 -2.28 13.71
CA ILE A 131 13.54 -1.73 12.69
C ILE A 131 14.96 -2.23 12.95
N LYS A 132 15.42 -2.19 14.20
CA LYS A 132 16.75 -2.63 14.61
C LYS A 132 17.00 -4.11 14.30
N ASN A 133 15.99 -4.95 14.53
CA ASN A 133 16.07 -6.40 14.33
C ASN A 133 15.77 -6.82 12.88
N LYS A 134 15.33 -5.91 12.01
CA LYS A 134 15.00 -6.18 10.62
C LYS A 134 16.26 -6.29 9.75
N GLN A 135 17.00 -7.38 9.93
CA GLN A 135 18.14 -7.68 9.07
C GLN A 135 17.65 -8.20 7.72
N LYS A 136 18.13 -7.58 6.65
CA LYS A 136 17.89 -8.00 5.27
C LYS A 136 19.20 -8.51 4.68
N ASP A 137 19.26 -9.78 4.38
CA ASP A 137 20.37 -10.43 3.70
C ASP A 137 20.08 -10.68 2.22
N SER A 138 21.00 -11.34 1.53
CA SER A 138 20.87 -11.66 0.11
C SER A 138 19.72 -12.60 -0.21
N SER A 139 19.27 -13.42 0.74
CA SER A 139 18.17 -14.38 0.59
C SER A 139 16.80 -13.81 0.99
N THR A 140 16.79 -12.60 1.60
CA THR A 140 15.54 -11.93 1.97
C THR A 140 14.69 -11.66 0.74
N PRO A 141 13.38 -12.01 0.74
CA PRO A 141 12.47 -11.68 -0.35
C PRO A 141 12.41 -10.16 -0.58
N ILE A 142 12.37 -9.76 -1.86
CA ILE A 142 12.37 -8.35 -2.22
C ILE A 142 11.02 -7.67 -1.96
N CYS A 143 9.93 -8.43 -2.16
CA CYS A 143 8.55 -8.00 -2.05
C CYS A 143 7.66 -9.19 -1.70
N PRO A 144 6.52 -9.01 -1.00
CA PRO A 144 5.56 -10.08 -0.74
C PRO A 144 4.75 -10.52 -1.98
N VAL A 145 4.88 -9.84 -3.12
CA VAL A 145 4.17 -10.15 -4.37
C VAL A 145 4.33 -11.61 -4.78
N CYS A 146 3.22 -12.26 -5.13
CA CYS A 146 3.17 -13.68 -5.51
C CYS A 146 3.71 -14.67 -4.47
N LYS A 147 4.15 -14.19 -3.30
CA LYS A 147 4.64 -15.01 -2.19
C LYS A 147 3.57 -15.24 -1.12
N SER A 148 2.85 -14.20 -0.76
CA SER A 148 1.77 -14.24 0.23
C SER A 148 0.46 -13.64 -0.28
N SER A 149 0.46 -13.01 -1.45
CA SER A 149 -0.71 -12.34 -2.00
C SER A 149 -0.77 -12.36 -3.52
N LEU A 150 -1.98 -12.31 -4.04
CA LEU A 150 -2.36 -11.99 -5.42
C LEU A 150 -3.52 -11.01 -5.38
N CYS A 151 -3.74 -10.28 -6.46
CA CYS A 151 -4.91 -9.44 -6.66
C CYS A 151 -5.87 -10.11 -7.65
N VAL A 152 -7.14 -10.19 -7.30
CA VAL A 152 -8.21 -10.63 -8.20
C VAL A 152 -9.15 -9.45 -8.41
N SER A 153 -9.34 -9.05 -9.66
CA SER A 153 -10.24 -7.94 -10.01
C SER A 153 -11.69 -8.42 -10.11
N ASN A 154 -12.61 -7.46 -10.23
CA ASN A 154 -14.05 -7.72 -10.31
C ASN A 154 -14.49 -8.52 -11.54
N ASN A 155 -13.68 -8.60 -12.59
CA ASN A 155 -13.90 -9.42 -13.79
C ASN A 155 -13.16 -10.76 -13.75
N GLY A 156 -12.65 -11.16 -12.58
CA GLY A 156 -11.96 -12.43 -12.38
C GLY A 156 -10.49 -12.44 -12.84
N ASP A 157 -9.97 -11.35 -13.37
CA ASP A 157 -8.56 -11.28 -13.79
C ASP A 157 -7.62 -11.28 -12.57
N VAL A 158 -6.53 -12.04 -12.67
CA VAL A 158 -5.55 -12.19 -11.59
C VAL A 158 -4.28 -11.45 -11.95
N TYR A 159 -3.77 -10.67 -10.99
CA TYR A 159 -2.56 -9.85 -11.11
C TYR A 159 -1.61 -10.10 -9.93
N PRO A 160 -0.31 -9.78 -10.07
CA PRO A 160 0.65 -9.91 -8.98
C PRO A 160 0.31 -9.05 -7.76
N CYS A 161 -0.23 -7.85 -8.01
CA CYS A 161 -0.60 -6.87 -7.00
C CYS A 161 -1.65 -5.91 -7.58
N GLU A 162 -2.40 -5.19 -6.74
CA GLU A 162 -3.44 -4.24 -7.17
C GLU A 162 -2.92 -3.13 -8.09
N GLY A 163 -1.69 -2.70 -7.92
CA GLY A 163 -1.06 -1.67 -8.77
C GLY A 163 -0.38 -2.22 -10.03
N TRP A 164 -0.29 -3.54 -10.20
CA TRP A 164 0.39 -4.17 -11.35
C TRP A 164 -0.58 -4.77 -12.35
N GLN A 165 -1.54 -3.98 -12.81
CA GLN A 165 -2.63 -4.45 -13.69
C GLN A 165 -2.24 -4.58 -15.17
N ASN A 166 -1.05 -4.19 -15.56
CA ASN A 166 -0.51 -4.44 -16.90
C ASN A 166 0.18 -5.82 -17.05
N LEU A 167 0.23 -6.63 -15.97
CA LEU A 167 0.75 -8.01 -15.99
C LEU A 167 -0.34 -8.99 -15.54
N LYS A 168 -1.19 -9.42 -16.46
CA LYS A 168 -2.22 -10.41 -16.18
C LYS A 168 -1.63 -11.82 -16.06
N LEU A 169 -1.90 -12.49 -14.96
CA LEU A 169 -1.44 -13.85 -14.64
C LEU A 169 -2.42 -14.94 -15.07
N GLY A 170 -3.70 -14.61 -15.14
CA GLY A 170 -4.78 -15.52 -15.49
C GLY A 170 -6.15 -14.95 -15.21
N ASN A 171 -7.18 -15.81 -15.22
CA ASN A 171 -8.54 -15.42 -14.88
C ASN A 171 -9.24 -16.60 -14.18
N ILE A 172 -9.87 -16.34 -13.00
CA ILE A 172 -10.48 -17.37 -12.17
C ILE A 172 -11.72 -18.03 -12.77
N GLU A 173 -12.33 -17.44 -13.80
CA GLU A 173 -13.42 -18.06 -14.56
C GLU A 173 -12.90 -19.13 -15.57
N LYS A 174 -11.60 -19.08 -15.91
CA LYS A 174 -11.00 -19.95 -16.95
C LYS A 174 -10.08 -21.02 -16.36
N GLN A 175 -9.55 -20.79 -15.19
CA GLN A 175 -8.61 -21.68 -14.50
C GLN A 175 -8.68 -21.48 -12.99
N SER A 176 -8.36 -22.49 -12.21
CA SER A 176 -8.41 -22.37 -10.76
C SER A 176 -7.32 -21.41 -10.22
N LEU A 177 -7.62 -20.71 -9.14
CA LEU A 177 -6.62 -19.88 -8.46
C LEU A 177 -5.41 -20.71 -8.00
N LYS A 178 -5.63 -22.00 -7.69
CA LYS A 178 -4.58 -22.95 -7.31
C LYS A 178 -3.59 -23.17 -8.46
N GLU A 179 -4.06 -23.39 -9.68
CA GLU A 179 -3.22 -23.51 -10.87
C GLU A 179 -2.41 -22.23 -11.10
N ILE A 180 -3.07 -21.05 -11.05
CA ILE A 180 -2.37 -19.77 -11.18
C ILE A 180 -1.27 -19.64 -10.10
N TRP A 181 -1.58 -20.00 -8.87
CA TRP A 181 -0.65 -19.84 -7.74
C TRP A 181 0.55 -20.78 -7.79
N TYR A 182 0.34 -22.04 -8.18
CA TYR A 182 1.38 -23.08 -8.09
C TYR A 182 2.07 -23.41 -9.40
N GLU A 183 1.44 -23.12 -10.55
CA GLU A 183 1.92 -23.60 -11.85
C GLU A 183 2.29 -22.46 -12.82
N ASN A 184 1.78 -21.24 -12.59
CA ASN A 184 2.11 -20.13 -13.47
C ASN A 184 3.60 -19.73 -13.35
N PRO A 185 4.39 -19.77 -14.44
CA PRO A 185 5.84 -19.51 -14.39
C PRO A 185 6.18 -18.09 -13.99
N ILE A 186 5.33 -17.09 -14.28
CA ILE A 186 5.53 -15.70 -13.87
C ILE A 186 5.36 -15.58 -12.35
N VAL A 187 4.32 -16.21 -11.78
CA VAL A 187 4.09 -16.25 -10.33
C VAL A 187 5.28 -16.89 -9.62
N LEU A 188 5.77 -18.02 -10.13
CA LEU A 188 6.93 -18.71 -9.57
C LEU A 188 8.21 -17.86 -9.66
N GLY A 189 8.41 -17.16 -10.77
CA GLY A 189 9.55 -16.25 -10.96
C GLY A 189 9.52 -15.07 -9.97
N LEU A 190 8.38 -14.37 -9.88
CA LEU A 190 8.21 -13.22 -8.98
C LEU A 190 8.33 -13.62 -7.50
N ARG A 191 7.77 -14.78 -7.12
CA ARG A 191 7.84 -15.35 -5.75
C ARG A 191 9.27 -15.56 -5.27
N ASN A 192 10.17 -15.91 -6.17
CA ASN A 192 11.54 -16.26 -5.86
C ASN A 192 12.50 -15.05 -5.87
N LEU A 193 12.02 -13.84 -6.19
CA LEU A 193 12.85 -12.65 -6.19
C LEU A 193 13.37 -12.32 -4.79
N GLN A 194 14.68 -12.15 -4.69
CA GLN A 194 15.42 -11.88 -3.45
C GLN A 194 16.36 -10.69 -3.62
N TYR A 195 16.92 -10.19 -2.51
CA TYR A 195 17.89 -9.07 -2.56
C TYR A 195 19.11 -9.37 -3.44
N LYS A 196 19.59 -10.62 -3.54
CA LYS A 196 20.68 -11.03 -4.43
C LYS A 196 20.43 -10.72 -5.90
N ASP A 197 19.15 -10.70 -6.32
CA ASP A 197 18.74 -10.42 -7.70
C ASP A 197 18.75 -8.90 -8.02
N PHE A 198 18.97 -8.08 -6.99
CA PHE A 198 19.06 -6.62 -7.04
C PHE A 198 20.42 -6.16 -6.45
N PRO A 199 21.56 -6.27 -7.19
CA PRO A 199 22.90 -6.07 -6.64
C PRO A 199 23.09 -4.71 -5.93
N LYS A 200 22.55 -3.62 -6.50
CA LYS A 200 22.60 -2.28 -5.88
C LYS A 200 21.88 -2.22 -4.54
N CYS A 201 20.76 -2.93 -4.40
CA CYS A 201 19.98 -2.98 -3.17
C CYS A 201 20.59 -3.93 -2.15
N ASN A 202 21.16 -5.03 -2.60
CA ASN A 202 21.84 -6.00 -1.74
C ASN A 202 23.03 -5.37 -0.99
N SER A 203 23.78 -4.49 -1.64
CA SER A 203 24.91 -3.75 -1.03
C SER A 203 24.52 -2.42 -0.37
N CYS A 204 23.24 -2.03 -0.43
CA CYS A 204 22.79 -0.73 0.08
C CYS A 204 22.82 -0.67 1.61
N LEU A 205 23.41 0.39 2.17
CA LEU A 205 23.47 0.61 3.62
C LEU A 205 22.10 0.95 4.22
N SER A 206 21.23 1.60 3.44
CA SER A 206 19.87 2.00 3.87
C SER A 206 18.84 0.88 3.67
N LYS A 207 19.23 -0.33 3.26
CA LYS A 207 18.28 -1.39 2.87
C LYS A 207 17.28 -1.80 3.96
N GLN A 208 17.66 -1.72 5.24
CA GLN A 208 16.76 -2.02 6.35
C GLN A 208 15.58 -1.04 6.48
N PHE A 209 15.76 0.19 6.01
CA PHE A 209 14.73 1.26 5.98
C PHE A 209 13.94 1.30 4.67
N CYS A 210 14.28 0.43 3.73
CA CYS A 210 13.74 0.41 2.38
C CYS A 210 12.65 -0.65 2.23
N SER A 211 11.54 -0.30 1.60
CA SER A 211 10.56 -1.25 1.09
C SER A 211 10.54 -1.11 -0.43
N ILE A 212 11.25 -2.02 -1.12
CA ILE A 212 11.29 -1.99 -2.58
C ILE A 212 9.89 -2.34 -3.10
N CYS A 213 9.34 -1.45 -3.94
CA CYS A 213 8.07 -1.63 -4.59
C CYS A 213 8.29 -1.92 -6.07
N LEU A 214 8.00 -3.15 -6.50
CA LEU A 214 8.14 -3.55 -7.90
C LEU A 214 7.18 -2.79 -8.81
N ILE A 215 6.02 -2.37 -8.28
CA ILE A 215 5.03 -1.55 -9.03
C ILE A 215 5.63 -0.19 -9.37
N MET A 216 6.28 0.49 -8.42
CA MET A 216 6.96 1.76 -8.70
C MET A 216 8.04 1.59 -9.77
N ASN A 217 8.78 0.48 -9.70
CA ASN A 217 9.80 0.18 -10.69
C ASN A 217 9.19 0.03 -12.10
N VAL A 218 8.08 -0.70 -12.20
CA VAL A 218 7.40 -0.95 -13.49
C VAL A 218 6.69 0.29 -14.00
N ASN A 219 5.81 0.89 -13.18
CA ASN A 219 4.89 1.93 -13.66
C ASN A 219 5.57 3.27 -13.94
N GLU A 220 6.74 3.51 -13.33
CA GLU A 220 7.53 4.73 -13.52
C GLU A 220 8.76 4.52 -14.42
N ASN A 221 8.84 3.37 -15.07
CA ASN A 221 9.90 3.06 -16.03
C ASN A 221 9.28 2.85 -17.43
N ILE A 222 9.74 3.60 -18.40
CA ILE A 222 9.24 3.53 -19.81
C ILE A 222 9.31 2.11 -20.38
N LYS A 223 10.27 1.29 -19.91
CA LYS A 223 10.44 -0.09 -20.35
C LYS A 223 9.63 -1.11 -19.52
N GLY A 224 8.96 -0.67 -18.44
CA GLY A 224 8.26 -1.57 -17.53
C GLY A 224 9.17 -2.59 -16.82
N ASP A 225 10.45 -2.24 -16.63
CA ASP A 225 11.44 -3.13 -16.04
C ASP A 225 11.39 -3.05 -14.51
N TYR A 226 10.91 -4.12 -13.88
CA TYR A 226 10.83 -4.19 -12.41
C TYR A 226 12.20 -4.29 -11.72
N SER A 227 13.28 -4.64 -12.44
CA SER A 227 14.64 -4.74 -11.88
C SER A 227 15.31 -3.38 -11.75
N ASN A 228 14.82 -2.37 -12.44
CA ASN A 228 15.33 -1.01 -12.39
C ASN A 228 14.70 -0.24 -11.22
N VAL A 229 15.40 -0.22 -10.08
CA VAL A 229 14.86 0.34 -8.83
C VAL A 229 14.62 1.85 -8.96
N ASN A 230 13.39 2.25 -8.61
CA ASN A 230 12.95 3.65 -8.66
C ASN A 230 13.77 4.53 -7.69
N PRO A 231 14.37 5.64 -8.16
CA PRO A 231 15.16 6.54 -7.32
C PRO A 231 14.42 7.14 -6.13
N PHE A 232 13.11 7.37 -6.28
CA PHE A 232 12.27 7.88 -5.19
C PHE A 232 12.27 6.93 -3.98
N ILE A 233 12.18 5.61 -4.21
CA ILE A 233 12.26 4.60 -3.13
C ILE A 233 13.59 4.71 -2.38
N CYS A 234 14.69 4.90 -3.12
CA CYS A 234 16.01 5.06 -2.52
C CYS A 234 16.12 6.34 -1.67
N GLU A 235 15.52 7.43 -2.13
CA GLU A 235 15.49 8.70 -1.40
C GLU A 235 14.68 8.58 -0.12
N VAL A 236 13.49 8.00 -0.18
CA VAL A 236 12.64 7.71 1.00
C VAL A 236 13.37 6.86 2.03
N ALA A 237 14.07 5.80 1.59
CA ALA A 237 14.84 4.95 2.51
C ALA A 237 15.93 5.73 3.26
N LYS A 238 16.64 6.63 2.58
CA LYS A 238 17.67 7.50 3.18
C LYS A 238 17.04 8.51 4.15
N ILE A 239 15.86 9.05 3.85
CA ILE A 239 15.13 9.96 4.76
C ILE A 239 14.77 9.20 6.04
N LYS A 240 14.17 8.02 5.93
CA LYS A 240 13.81 7.17 7.07
C LYS A 240 15.04 6.81 7.92
N GLU A 241 16.16 6.45 7.29
CA GLU A 241 17.42 6.18 7.99
C GLU A 241 17.90 7.40 8.78
N ARG A 242 17.91 8.60 8.16
CA ARG A 242 18.35 9.83 8.84
C ARG A 242 17.45 10.19 10.02
N SER A 243 16.13 10.05 9.87
CA SER A 243 15.16 10.31 10.95
C SER A 243 15.34 9.33 12.10
N TYR A 244 15.53 8.06 11.80
CA TYR A 244 15.81 7.01 12.78
C TYR A 244 17.10 7.29 13.57
N ARG A 245 18.21 7.68 12.90
CA ARG A 245 19.48 7.97 13.54
C ARG A 245 19.47 9.25 14.38
N LYS A 246 18.59 10.21 14.11
CA LYS A 246 18.46 11.45 14.88
C LYS A 246 17.60 11.30 16.14
N GLY A 247 16.73 10.30 16.17
CA GLY A 247 15.90 9.97 17.34
C GLY A 247 16.61 9.14 18.41
N ASN A 248 17.85 8.75 18.12
CA ASN A 248 18.80 8.10 19.02
C ASN A 248 19.93 9.04 19.39
#